data_23d5fe7d7964c4692086aa4c52aba7f0
#
_entry.id   23d5fe7d7964c4692086aa4c52aba7f0
#
_cell.length_a   1.000
_cell.length_b   1.000
_cell.length_c   1.000
_cell.angle_alpha   90.00
_cell.angle_beta   90.00
_cell.angle_gamma   90.00
#
_symmetry.space_group_name_H-M   'P 1'
#
loop_
_entity.id
_entity.type
_entity.pdbx_description
1 polymer ?
#
loop_
_entity_poly.entity_id
_entity_poly.type
_entity_poly.pdbx_seq_one_letter_code
_entity_poly.pdbx_strand_id
1 'polypeptide(L)'
;PVLDLKLLKSRNFSLTLLVMGVTGMILFGTTQLIPQMLQQVLGYTSFQAGLALTFGGVATLVAVPFAGRLSGVVDVRLLLFPALLVQAFALWNMTHLNADITFLDAGVARLYQAMGLPFLFVPISAVAYVGLPQNKTAQASSMLNVARNLGGSIGISASQTMLASGLQRHQSDLVNGLNPLNPNYNDWLAKAGSAFGGPGDTITPLAVLYSQVQRQAAMLAFLDVFHSLMVVVLCVAPVVFFMRSGKSGGGGGGMAH
;
A
#
# COMPACT_ATOMS: atom_id res chain seq x y z
N PRO A 1 0.25 21.01 -28.06
CA PRO A 1 -0.46 20.77 -26.80
C PRO A 1 0.34 19.76 -25.97
N VAL A 2 0.57 20.09 -24.71
CA VAL A 2 1.43 19.30 -23.81
C VAL A 2 0.84 17.91 -23.52
N LEU A 3 -0.46 17.73 -23.68
CA LEU A 3 -1.18 16.48 -23.51
C LEU A 3 -2.06 16.21 -24.72
N ASP A 4 -1.77 15.13 -25.45
CA ASP A 4 -2.63 14.67 -26.55
C ASP A 4 -3.73 13.77 -25.99
N LEU A 5 -4.89 14.37 -25.64
CA LEU A 5 -6.06 13.66 -25.14
C LEU A 5 -6.59 12.59 -26.11
N LYS A 6 -6.14 12.58 -27.37
CA LYS A 6 -6.47 11.52 -28.33
C LYS A 6 -5.89 10.16 -27.92
N LEU A 7 -4.79 10.16 -27.15
CA LEU A 7 -4.23 8.92 -26.60
C LEU A 7 -5.20 8.21 -25.63
N LEU A 8 -6.02 8.98 -24.91
CA LEU A 8 -7.06 8.43 -24.02
C LEU A 8 -8.19 7.69 -24.78
N LYS A 9 -8.38 7.96 -26.08
CA LYS A 9 -9.35 7.20 -26.89
C LYS A 9 -8.89 5.77 -27.15
N SER A 10 -7.61 5.48 -26.99
CA SER A 10 -7.07 4.13 -27.07
C SER A 10 -7.42 3.36 -25.79
N ARG A 11 -8.29 2.36 -25.92
CA ARG A 11 -8.73 1.51 -24.79
C ARG A 11 -7.53 0.94 -24.03
N ASN A 12 -6.52 0.48 -24.76
CA ASN A 12 -5.32 -0.12 -24.14
C ASN A 12 -4.55 0.90 -23.28
N PHE A 13 -4.37 2.13 -23.79
CA PHE A 13 -3.67 3.18 -23.07
C PHE A 13 -4.45 3.64 -21.83
N SER A 14 -5.77 3.78 -21.93
CA SER A 14 -6.61 4.15 -20.77
C SER A 14 -6.58 3.08 -19.67
N LEU A 15 -6.61 1.79 -20.04
CA LEU A 15 -6.44 0.71 -19.07
C LEU A 15 -5.05 0.73 -18.42
N THR A 16 -4.02 1.02 -19.19
CA THR A 16 -2.65 1.18 -18.70
C THR A 16 -2.54 2.33 -17.68
N LEU A 17 -3.17 3.47 -17.96
CA LEU A 17 -3.22 4.61 -17.03
C LEU A 17 -3.96 4.27 -15.73
N LEU A 18 -5.07 3.52 -15.83
CA LEU A 18 -5.83 3.07 -14.66
C LEU A 18 -4.97 2.16 -13.77
N VAL A 19 -4.31 1.15 -14.34
CA VAL A 19 -3.44 0.25 -13.58
C VAL A 19 -2.25 1.02 -13.00
N MET A 20 -1.68 1.99 -13.73
CA MET A 20 -0.61 2.86 -13.22
C MET A 20 -1.10 3.72 -12.05
N GLY A 21 -2.31 4.28 -12.14
CA GLY A 21 -2.92 5.05 -11.05
C GLY A 21 -3.09 4.22 -9.78
N VAL A 22 -3.63 2.99 -9.91
CA VAL A 22 -3.76 2.07 -8.77
C VAL A 22 -2.40 1.67 -8.20
N THR A 23 -1.41 1.44 -9.07
CA THR A 23 -0.04 1.16 -8.61
C THR A 23 0.55 2.35 -7.84
N GLY A 24 0.27 3.58 -8.29
CA GLY A 24 0.61 4.81 -7.55
C GLY A 24 -0.10 4.90 -6.20
N MET A 25 -1.39 4.59 -6.15
CA MET A 25 -2.18 4.54 -4.91
C MET A 25 -1.56 3.58 -3.88
N ILE A 26 -1.21 2.37 -4.29
CA ILE A 26 -0.58 1.38 -3.42
C ILE A 26 0.79 1.88 -2.94
N LEU A 27 1.63 2.33 -3.87
CA LEU A 27 2.99 2.77 -3.56
C LEU A 27 3.00 3.90 -2.54
N PHE A 28 2.30 5.00 -2.84
CA PHE A 28 2.32 6.20 -1.98
C PHE A 28 1.53 5.99 -0.70
N GLY A 29 0.36 5.30 -0.77
CA GLY A 29 -0.45 4.97 0.40
C GLY A 29 0.34 4.14 1.41
N THR A 30 0.91 3.01 1.00
CA THR A 30 1.67 2.14 1.92
C THR A 30 2.97 2.76 2.40
N THR A 31 3.65 3.55 1.56
CA THR A 31 4.89 4.24 1.95
C THR A 31 4.65 5.27 3.05
N GLN A 32 3.46 5.86 3.11
CA GLN A 32 3.07 6.78 4.17
C GLN A 32 2.50 6.04 5.39
N LEU A 33 1.59 5.07 5.17
CA LEU A 33 0.88 4.38 6.24
C LEU A 33 1.79 3.53 7.13
N ILE A 34 2.77 2.83 6.57
CA ILE A 34 3.64 1.93 7.34
C ILE A 34 4.46 2.70 8.39
N PRO A 35 5.22 3.75 8.04
CA PRO A 35 5.92 4.53 9.06
C PRO A 35 4.99 5.20 10.06
N GLN A 36 3.82 5.66 9.61
CA GLN A 36 2.82 6.27 10.48
C GLN A 36 2.30 5.26 11.51
N MET A 37 1.99 4.04 11.10
CA MET A 37 1.59 2.95 11.99
C MET A 37 2.69 2.62 13.01
N LEU A 38 3.94 2.48 12.55
CA LEU A 38 5.07 2.18 13.42
C LEU A 38 5.28 3.25 14.49
N GLN A 39 5.12 4.52 14.13
CA GLN A 39 5.29 5.63 15.06
C GLN A 39 4.09 5.81 16.00
N GLN A 40 2.86 5.76 15.48
CA GLN A 40 1.65 6.06 16.25
C GLN A 40 1.18 4.89 17.12
N VAL A 41 1.30 3.66 16.63
CA VAL A 41 0.80 2.47 17.32
C VAL A 41 1.90 1.79 18.12
N LEU A 42 3.09 1.64 17.55
CA LEU A 42 4.18 0.88 18.16
C LEU A 42 5.19 1.76 18.90
N GLY A 43 5.08 3.09 18.78
CA GLY A 43 5.96 4.03 19.49
C GLY A 43 7.39 4.07 18.96
N TYR A 44 7.65 3.57 17.74
CA TYR A 44 8.98 3.64 17.15
C TYR A 44 9.36 5.08 16.79
N THR A 45 10.65 5.37 16.86
CA THR A 45 11.18 6.64 16.40
C THR A 45 11.08 6.79 14.89
N SER A 46 11.09 8.02 14.37
CA SER A 46 11.08 8.29 12.93
C SER A 46 12.27 7.63 12.20
N PHE A 47 13.42 7.52 12.89
CA PHE A 47 14.60 6.83 12.37
C PHE A 47 14.34 5.33 12.19
N GLN A 48 13.79 4.67 13.20
CA GLN A 48 13.44 3.24 13.13
C GLN A 48 12.36 2.98 12.06
N ALA A 49 11.33 3.83 11.99
CA ALA A 49 10.31 3.74 10.96
C ALA A 49 10.90 3.89 9.53
N GLY A 50 11.88 4.79 9.36
CA GLY A 50 12.63 4.94 8.12
C GLY A 50 13.47 3.70 7.79
N LEU A 51 14.13 3.08 8.77
CA LEU A 51 14.86 1.83 8.59
C LEU A 51 13.94 0.69 8.11
N ALA A 52 12.71 0.60 8.61
CA ALA A 52 11.75 -0.40 8.14
C ALA A 52 11.43 -0.24 6.63
N LEU A 53 11.44 0.99 6.09
CA LEU A 53 11.30 1.23 4.66
C LEU A 53 12.49 0.75 3.84
N THR A 54 13.68 0.68 4.44
CA THR A 54 14.91 0.22 3.77
C THR A 54 14.79 -1.23 3.31
N PHE A 55 14.08 -2.09 4.06
CA PHE A 55 13.78 -3.46 3.62
C PHE A 55 13.06 -3.48 2.26
N GLY A 56 12.10 -2.57 2.07
CA GLY A 56 11.44 -2.39 0.78
C GLY A 56 12.36 -1.88 -0.31
N GLY A 57 13.27 -0.95 0.01
CA GLY A 57 14.28 -0.44 -0.92
C GLY A 57 15.19 -1.54 -1.44
N VAL A 58 15.73 -2.37 -0.55
CA VAL A 58 16.58 -3.53 -0.91
C VAL A 58 15.80 -4.53 -1.76
N ALA A 59 14.57 -4.87 -1.38
CA ALA A 59 13.71 -5.75 -2.15
C ALA A 59 13.48 -5.24 -3.58
N THR A 60 13.22 -3.94 -3.72
CA THR A 60 13.04 -3.29 -5.02
C THR A 60 14.31 -3.34 -5.87
N LEU A 61 15.49 -3.05 -5.29
CA LEU A 61 16.78 -3.12 -6.00
C LEU A 61 17.03 -4.50 -6.59
N VAL A 62 16.70 -5.55 -5.84
CA VAL A 62 16.84 -6.94 -6.33
C VAL A 62 15.79 -7.26 -7.38
N ALA A 63 14.52 -6.84 -7.18
CA ALA A 63 13.42 -7.20 -8.06
C ALA A 63 13.43 -6.48 -9.42
N VAL A 64 13.96 -5.25 -9.53
CA VAL A 64 13.99 -4.46 -10.77
C VAL A 64 14.68 -5.17 -11.94
N PRO A 65 15.90 -5.75 -11.80
CA PRO A 65 16.55 -6.46 -12.91
C PRO A 65 15.74 -7.67 -13.40
N PHE A 66 15.10 -8.40 -12.48
CA PHE A 66 14.25 -9.54 -12.84
C PHE A 66 12.96 -9.07 -13.56
N ALA A 67 12.33 -8.04 -13.08
CA ALA A 67 11.16 -7.45 -13.72
C ALA A 67 11.50 -6.95 -15.14
N GLY A 68 12.67 -6.33 -15.32
CA GLY A 68 13.16 -5.87 -16.63
C GLY A 68 13.36 -7.03 -17.61
N ARG A 69 14.03 -8.10 -17.19
CA ARG A 69 14.28 -9.29 -18.03
C ARG A 69 12.97 -10.00 -18.39
N LEU A 70 12.09 -10.23 -17.41
CA LEU A 70 10.80 -10.89 -17.62
C LEU A 70 9.90 -10.08 -18.57
N SER A 71 9.89 -8.77 -18.44
CA SER A 71 9.09 -7.87 -19.26
C SER A 71 9.45 -7.93 -20.76
N GLY A 72 10.68 -8.34 -21.10
CA GLY A 72 11.11 -8.53 -22.49
C GLY A 72 10.74 -9.89 -23.09
N VAL A 73 10.45 -10.91 -22.27
CA VAL A 73 10.26 -12.29 -22.71
C VAL A 73 8.81 -12.77 -22.54
N VAL A 74 8.16 -12.35 -21.47
CA VAL A 74 6.82 -12.82 -21.08
C VAL A 74 5.75 -11.80 -21.52
N ASP A 75 4.56 -12.32 -21.87
CA ASP A 75 3.41 -11.47 -22.13
C ASP A 75 3.09 -10.61 -20.91
N VAL A 76 2.89 -9.33 -21.14
CA VAL A 76 2.62 -8.34 -20.09
C VAL A 76 1.46 -8.74 -19.17
N ARG A 77 0.41 -9.36 -19.70
CA ARG A 77 -0.73 -9.83 -18.90
C ARG A 77 -0.34 -10.90 -17.89
N LEU A 78 0.51 -11.84 -18.33
CA LEU A 78 1.02 -12.91 -17.49
C LEU A 78 2.01 -12.41 -16.44
N LEU A 79 2.49 -11.17 -16.57
CA LEU A 79 3.37 -10.54 -15.60
C LEU A 79 2.60 -9.62 -14.65
N LEU A 80 1.67 -8.80 -15.17
CA LEU A 80 0.90 -7.85 -14.38
C LEU A 80 -0.10 -8.53 -13.45
N PHE A 81 -0.80 -9.57 -13.92
CA PHE A 81 -1.82 -10.24 -13.11
C PHE A 81 -1.24 -10.90 -11.86
N PRO A 82 -0.20 -11.75 -11.94
CA PRO A 82 0.45 -12.28 -10.73
C PRO A 82 1.06 -11.18 -9.85
N ALA A 83 1.61 -10.11 -10.45
CA ALA A 83 2.16 -9.01 -9.67
C ALA A 83 1.08 -8.29 -8.84
N LEU A 84 -0.13 -8.09 -9.39
CA LEU A 84 -1.27 -7.58 -8.63
C LEU A 84 -1.72 -8.55 -7.54
N LEU A 85 -1.70 -9.86 -7.80
CA LEU A 85 -2.00 -10.86 -6.76
C LEU A 85 -0.96 -10.86 -5.63
N VAL A 86 0.32 -10.71 -5.95
CA VAL A 86 1.39 -10.55 -4.94
C VAL A 86 1.15 -9.28 -4.12
N GLN A 87 0.75 -8.17 -4.74
CA GLN A 87 0.38 -6.96 -4.02
C GLN A 87 -0.84 -7.15 -3.11
N ALA A 88 -1.88 -7.82 -3.61
CA ALA A 88 -3.06 -8.15 -2.81
C ALA A 88 -2.70 -9.05 -1.63
N PHE A 89 -1.85 -10.07 -1.85
CA PHE A 89 -1.35 -10.94 -0.80
C PHE A 89 -0.50 -10.20 0.25
N ALA A 90 0.38 -9.29 -0.19
CA ALA A 90 1.18 -8.48 0.72
C ALA A 90 0.29 -7.56 1.58
N LEU A 91 -0.73 -6.93 0.99
CA LEU A 91 -1.70 -6.12 1.72
C LEU A 91 -2.56 -6.98 2.66
N TRP A 92 -2.96 -8.16 2.22
CA TRP A 92 -3.67 -9.14 3.07
C TRP A 92 -2.82 -9.56 4.27
N ASN A 93 -1.53 -9.83 4.07
CA ASN A 93 -0.61 -10.11 5.18
C ASN A 93 -0.55 -8.94 6.18
N MET A 94 -0.58 -7.69 5.68
CA MET A 94 -0.61 -6.49 6.52
C MET A 94 -1.91 -6.37 7.33
N THR A 95 -3.04 -6.94 6.89
CA THR A 95 -4.29 -6.95 7.68
C THR A 95 -4.26 -7.89 8.88
N HIS A 96 -3.27 -8.77 8.96
CA HIS A 96 -3.08 -9.71 10.09
C HIS A 96 -2.03 -9.24 11.10
N LEU A 97 -1.49 -8.05 10.92
CA LEU A 97 -0.60 -7.43 11.90
C LEU A 97 -1.38 -7.10 13.17
N ASN A 98 -0.71 -7.16 14.31
CA ASN A 98 -1.27 -6.79 15.62
C ASN A 98 -0.43 -5.70 16.28
N ALA A 99 -0.88 -5.17 17.41
CA ALA A 99 -0.18 -4.11 18.12
C ALA A 99 1.13 -4.57 18.81
N ASP A 100 1.43 -5.87 18.79
CA ASP A 100 2.60 -6.47 19.44
C ASP A 100 3.65 -6.96 18.43
N ILE A 101 3.51 -6.59 17.14
CA ILE A 101 4.49 -6.93 16.10
C ILE A 101 5.86 -6.36 16.39
N THR A 102 6.88 -7.12 16.00
CA THR A 102 8.26 -6.65 16.08
C THR A 102 8.61 -5.76 14.90
N PHE A 103 9.71 -5.02 15.04
CA PHE A 103 10.29 -4.24 13.94
C PHE A 103 10.57 -5.10 12.69
N LEU A 104 11.01 -6.35 12.90
CA LEU A 104 11.31 -7.28 11.80
C LEU A 104 10.04 -7.70 11.06
N ASP A 105 8.93 -7.94 11.75
CA ASP A 105 7.66 -8.31 11.13
C ASP A 105 7.17 -7.21 10.19
N ALA A 106 7.24 -5.94 10.64
CA ALA A 106 6.90 -4.80 9.82
C ALA A 106 7.84 -4.64 8.62
N GLY A 107 9.14 -4.85 8.81
CA GLY A 107 10.15 -4.84 7.75
C GLY A 107 9.89 -5.92 6.70
N VAL A 108 9.59 -7.14 7.13
CA VAL A 108 9.26 -8.27 6.24
C VAL A 108 7.95 -8.04 5.49
N ALA A 109 6.91 -7.52 6.14
CA ALA A 109 5.67 -7.14 5.46
C ALA A 109 5.93 -6.09 4.36
N ARG A 110 6.77 -5.10 4.65
CA ARG A 110 7.22 -4.09 3.66
C ARG A 110 8.04 -4.71 2.53
N LEU A 111 8.91 -5.68 2.84
CA LEU A 111 9.70 -6.39 1.84
C LEU A 111 8.81 -7.09 0.81
N TYR A 112 7.83 -7.89 1.26
CA TYR A 112 6.88 -8.57 0.38
C TYR A 112 6.12 -7.58 -0.51
N GLN A 113 5.65 -6.50 0.07
CA GLN A 113 4.91 -5.47 -0.66
C GLN A 113 5.80 -4.79 -1.72
N ALA A 114 7.04 -4.46 -1.39
CA ALA A 114 7.95 -3.78 -2.28
C ALA A 114 8.47 -4.67 -3.42
N MET A 115 8.61 -5.98 -3.21
CA MET A 115 9.02 -6.92 -4.26
C MET A 115 8.08 -6.96 -5.45
N GLY A 116 6.78 -6.81 -5.24
CA GLY A 116 5.77 -6.85 -6.31
C GLY A 116 5.74 -5.58 -7.18
N LEU A 117 6.17 -4.43 -6.65
CA LEU A 117 6.05 -3.14 -7.34
C LEU A 117 6.82 -3.06 -8.66
N PRO A 118 8.10 -3.50 -8.79
CA PRO A 118 8.81 -3.48 -10.07
C PRO A 118 8.11 -4.28 -11.16
N PHE A 119 7.47 -5.40 -10.80
CA PHE A 119 6.70 -6.22 -11.75
C PHE A 119 5.38 -5.57 -12.19
N LEU A 120 4.98 -4.46 -11.59
CA LEU A 120 3.92 -3.60 -12.08
C LEU A 120 4.48 -2.45 -12.91
N PHE A 121 5.42 -1.67 -12.37
CA PHE A 121 5.93 -0.47 -13.02
C PHE A 121 6.62 -0.73 -14.35
N VAL A 122 7.50 -1.73 -14.42
CA VAL A 122 8.30 -2.00 -15.62
C VAL A 122 7.43 -2.43 -16.80
N PRO A 123 6.55 -3.45 -16.67
CA PRO A 123 5.73 -3.88 -17.81
C PRO A 123 4.64 -2.86 -18.16
N ILE A 124 4.06 -2.13 -17.20
CA ILE A 124 3.09 -1.06 -17.48
C ILE A 124 3.73 0.00 -18.37
N SER A 125 4.95 0.43 -18.02
CA SER A 125 5.69 1.41 -18.81
C SER A 125 6.00 0.89 -20.21
N ALA A 126 6.41 -0.36 -20.34
CA ALA A 126 6.70 -0.99 -21.63
C ALA A 126 5.47 -1.00 -22.55
N VAL A 127 4.29 -1.42 -22.03
CA VAL A 127 3.04 -1.49 -22.80
C VAL A 127 2.55 -0.12 -23.23
N ALA A 128 2.74 0.89 -22.41
CA ALA A 128 2.31 2.24 -22.73
C ALA A 128 2.96 2.79 -24.01
N TYR A 129 4.14 2.30 -24.36
CA TYR A 129 4.87 2.76 -25.57
C TYR A 129 4.61 1.90 -26.80
N VAL A 130 3.94 0.74 -26.67
CA VAL A 130 3.67 -0.16 -27.79
C VAL A 130 2.74 0.52 -28.80
N GLY A 131 3.20 0.57 -30.06
CA GLY A 131 2.43 1.17 -31.16
C GLY A 131 2.39 2.69 -31.20
N LEU A 132 3.14 3.38 -30.34
CA LEU A 132 3.25 4.83 -30.37
C LEU A 132 4.42 5.28 -31.24
N PRO A 133 4.24 6.34 -32.08
CA PRO A 133 5.31 7.00 -32.78
C PRO A 133 6.34 7.57 -31.78
N GLN A 134 7.62 7.60 -32.14
CA GLN A 134 8.69 8.08 -31.25
C GLN A 134 8.47 9.49 -30.72
N ASN A 135 7.84 10.35 -31.52
CA ASN A 135 7.50 11.73 -31.11
C ASN A 135 6.41 11.82 -30.05
N LYS A 136 5.70 10.72 -29.74
CA LYS A 136 4.62 10.67 -28.72
C LYS A 136 5.04 9.94 -27.43
N THR A 137 6.20 9.32 -27.40
CA THR A 137 6.67 8.59 -26.22
C THR A 137 6.87 9.48 -25.00
N ALA A 138 7.36 10.70 -25.19
CA ALA A 138 7.51 11.68 -24.11
C ALA A 138 6.14 12.08 -23.50
N GLN A 139 5.12 12.23 -24.35
CA GLN A 139 3.75 12.55 -23.90
C GLN A 139 3.13 11.38 -23.14
N ALA A 140 3.31 10.15 -23.62
CA ALA A 140 2.84 8.96 -22.95
C ALA A 140 3.51 8.79 -21.55
N SER A 141 4.82 9.03 -21.47
CA SER A 141 5.54 9.03 -20.20
C SER A 141 5.02 10.08 -19.22
N SER A 142 4.78 11.30 -19.69
CA SER A 142 4.18 12.35 -18.87
C SER A 142 2.79 11.94 -18.34
N MET A 143 1.95 11.35 -19.18
CA MET A 143 0.61 10.89 -18.78
C MET A 143 0.67 9.75 -17.77
N LEU A 144 1.62 8.80 -17.90
CA LEU A 144 1.85 7.75 -16.91
C LEU A 144 2.26 8.35 -15.56
N ASN A 145 3.17 9.31 -15.55
CA ASN A 145 3.60 9.99 -14.33
C ASN A 145 2.45 10.76 -13.67
N VAL A 146 1.64 11.44 -14.46
CA VAL A 146 0.43 12.13 -13.98
C VAL A 146 -0.55 11.13 -13.39
N ALA A 147 -0.85 10.03 -14.07
CA ALA A 147 -1.74 8.98 -13.57
C ALA A 147 -1.23 8.38 -12.25
N ARG A 148 0.07 8.09 -12.17
CA ARG A 148 0.70 7.59 -10.94
C ARG A 148 0.57 8.57 -9.79
N ASN A 149 0.87 9.84 -10.02
CA ASN A 149 0.84 10.87 -8.98
C ASN A 149 -0.59 11.21 -8.54
N LEU A 150 -1.54 11.27 -9.49
CA LEU A 150 -2.96 11.43 -9.16
C LEU A 150 -3.48 10.23 -8.37
N GLY A 151 -3.17 9.01 -8.81
CA GLY A 151 -3.51 7.80 -8.05
C GLY A 151 -2.92 7.82 -6.66
N GLY A 152 -1.65 8.23 -6.54
CA GLY A 152 -0.97 8.38 -5.25
C GLY A 152 -1.64 9.41 -4.34
N SER A 153 -1.99 10.58 -4.86
CA SER A 153 -2.68 11.62 -4.09
C SER A 153 -4.05 11.17 -3.62
N ILE A 154 -4.83 10.52 -4.50
CA ILE A 154 -6.13 9.93 -4.15
C ILE A 154 -5.93 8.84 -3.08
N GLY A 155 -4.93 7.98 -3.26
CA GLY A 155 -4.62 6.90 -2.32
C GLY A 155 -4.28 7.42 -0.93
N ILE A 156 -3.40 8.42 -0.83
CA ILE A 156 -3.05 9.05 0.44
C ILE A 156 -4.28 9.70 1.08
N SER A 157 -5.00 10.53 0.33
CA SER A 157 -6.18 11.25 0.85
C SER A 157 -7.27 10.29 1.34
N ALA A 158 -7.63 9.29 0.52
CA ALA A 158 -8.61 8.28 0.89
C ALA A 158 -8.16 7.49 2.13
N SER A 159 -6.90 7.05 2.16
CA SER A 159 -6.34 6.30 3.29
C SER A 159 -6.36 7.12 4.58
N GLN A 160 -6.00 8.40 4.55
CA GLN A 160 -6.03 9.26 5.74
C GLN A 160 -7.46 9.53 6.22
N THR A 161 -8.40 9.74 5.30
CA THR A 161 -9.82 9.91 5.65
C THR A 161 -10.40 8.64 6.28
N MET A 162 -10.09 7.47 5.71
CA MET A 162 -10.51 6.19 6.27
C MET A 162 -9.86 5.92 7.62
N LEU A 163 -8.58 6.25 7.77
CA LEU A 163 -7.86 6.10 9.04
C LEU A 163 -8.50 6.97 10.14
N ALA A 164 -8.79 8.23 9.84
CA ALA A 164 -9.42 9.15 10.80
C ALA A 164 -10.83 8.69 11.21
N SER A 165 -11.66 8.32 10.24
CA SER A 165 -13.01 7.83 10.51
C SER A 165 -13.02 6.45 11.19
N GLY A 166 -12.10 5.56 10.79
CA GLY A 166 -11.89 4.25 11.41
C GLY A 166 -11.47 4.37 12.87
N LEU A 167 -10.52 5.27 13.16
CA LEU A 167 -10.06 5.54 14.53
C LEU A 167 -11.23 5.96 15.43
N GLN A 168 -12.08 6.89 14.98
CA GLN A 168 -13.24 7.35 15.75
C GLN A 168 -14.24 6.22 15.99
N ARG A 169 -14.54 5.42 14.95
CA ARG A 169 -15.46 4.29 15.04
C ARG A 169 -14.96 3.24 16.02
N HIS A 170 -13.73 2.73 15.82
CA HIS A 170 -13.18 1.70 16.68
C HIS A 170 -12.99 2.18 18.13
N GLN A 171 -12.61 3.45 18.32
CA GLN A 171 -12.56 4.04 19.67
C GLN A 171 -13.93 4.03 20.34
N SER A 172 -15.00 4.44 19.64
CA SER A 172 -16.36 4.42 20.15
C SER A 172 -16.82 2.99 20.49
N ASP A 173 -16.54 2.03 19.59
CA ASP A 173 -16.93 0.63 19.79
C ASP A 173 -16.22 0.01 21.00
N LEU A 174 -14.90 0.27 21.13
CA LEU A 174 -14.11 -0.22 22.26
C LEU A 174 -14.55 0.40 23.59
N VAL A 175 -14.82 1.72 23.61
CA VAL A 175 -15.30 2.41 24.81
C VAL A 175 -16.68 1.92 25.23
N ASN A 176 -17.59 1.65 24.30
CA ASN A 176 -18.90 1.08 24.59
C ASN A 176 -18.81 -0.31 25.26
N GLY A 177 -17.73 -1.08 24.95
CA GLY A 177 -17.43 -2.35 25.60
C GLY A 177 -16.86 -2.21 27.03
N LEU A 178 -16.39 -1.03 27.41
CA LEU A 178 -15.84 -0.71 28.74
C LEU A 178 -16.95 -0.24 29.69
N ASN A 179 -17.90 -1.10 29.99
CA ASN A 179 -18.96 -0.80 30.93
C ASN A 179 -18.52 -1.17 32.36
N PRO A 180 -18.72 -0.31 33.38
CA PRO A 180 -18.50 -0.62 34.79
C PRO A 180 -19.22 -1.86 35.29
N LEU A 181 -20.26 -2.29 34.60
CA LEU A 181 -21.00 -3.55 34.88
C LEU A 181 -20.29 -4.79 34.32
N ASN A 182 -19.28 -4.62 33.50
CA ASN A 182 -18.51 -5.73 32.96
C ASN A 182 -17.45 -6.18 33.98
N PRO A 183 -17.46 -7.45 34.45
CA PRO A 183 -16.49 -7.96 35.41
C PRO A 183 -15.04 -7.80 34.92
N ASN A 184 -14.79 -8.03 33.62
CA ASN A 184 -13.47 -7.90 33.02
C ASN A 184 -12.92 -6.47 33.10
N TYR A 185 -13.78 -5.45 33.03
CA TYR A 185 -13.38 -4.04 33.20
C TYR A 185 -12.88 -3.79 34.62
N ASN A 186 -13.62 -4.25 35.63
CA ASN A 186 -13.26 -4.06 37.03
C ASN A 186 -11.99 -4.84 37.40
N ASP A 187 -11.85 -6.07 36.92
CA ASP A 187 -10.63 -6.88 37.11
C ASP A 187 -9.42 -6.22 36.47
N TRP A 188 -9.57 -5.67 35.27
CA TRP A 188 -8.51 -4.94 34.58
C TRP A 188 -8.12 -3.68 35.34
N LEU A 189 -9.10 -2.91 35.80
CA LEU A 189 -8.88 -1.67 36.58
C LEU A 189 -8.15 -1.98 37.88
N ALA A 190 -8.53 -3.07 38.57
CA ALA A 190 -7.86 -3.50 39.80
C ALA A 190 -6.40 -3.88 39.55
N LYS A 191 -6.14 -4.66 38.48
CA LYS A 191 -4.77 -5.04 38.08
C LYS A 191 -3.92 -3.84 37.68
N ALA A 192 -4.49 -2.92 36.90
CA ALA A 192 -3.80 -1.70 36.49
C ALA A 192 -3.54 -0.76 37.69
N GLY A 193 -4.50 -0.68 38.62
CA GLY A 193 -4.36 0.07 39.87
C GLY A 193 -3.24 -0.46 40.75
N SER A 194 -3.10 -1.78 40.85
CA SER A 194 -2.02 -2.40 41.62
C SER A 194 -0.64 -2.28 40.95
N ALA A 195 -0.61 -2.17 39.63
CA ALA A 195 0.65 -2.12 38.85
C ALA A 195 1.17 -0.69 38.63
N PHE A 196 0.29 0.27 38.44
CA PHE A 196 0.63 1.64 38.01
C PHE A 196 0.10 2.73 38.93
N GLY A 197 -0.83 2.43 39.85
CA GLY A 197 -1.45 3.39 40.76
C GLY A 197 -0.93 3.25 42.19
N GLY A 198 -0.97 4.34 42.96
CA GLY A 198 -0.81 4.31 44.39
C GLY A 198 -2.13 3.99 45.10
N PRO A 199 -2.14 3.77 46.43
CA PRO A 199 -3.35 3.57 47.21
C PRO A 199 -4.36 4.72 47.03
N GLY A 200 -5.51 4.43 46.40
CA GLY A 200 -6.56 5.42 46.12
C GLY A 200 -6.44 6.18 44.78
N ASP A 201 -5.43 5.90 43.97
CA ASP A 201 -5.30 6.50 42.65
C ASP A 201 -6.16 5.76 41.62
N THR A 202 -7.21 6.41 41.13
CA THR A 202 -8.10 5.93 40.07
C THR A 202 -7.81 6.55 38.71
N ILE A 203 -7.04 7.64 38.67
CA ILE A 203 -6.78 8.43 37.45
C ILE A 203 -5.73 7.76 36.60
N THR A 204 -4.62 7.32 37.20
CA THR A 204 -3.51 6.66 36.47
C THR A 204 -3.95 5.38 35.77
N PRO A 205 -4.66 4.42 36.42
CA PRO A 205 -5.18 3.22 35.75
C PRO A 205 -6.13 3.54 34.59
N LEU A 206 -6.97 4.56 34.76
CA LEU A 206 -7.92 4.98 33.70
C LEU A 206 -7.17 5.60 32.51
N ALA A 207 -6.13 6.40 32.76
CA ALA A 207 -5.31 6.98 31.70
C ALA A 207 -4.55 5.89 30.90
N VAL A 208 -4.03 4.85 31.59
CA VAL A 208 -3.39 3.69 30.94
C VAL A 208 -4.39 2.92 30.09
N LEU A 209 -5.60 2.67 30.61
CA LEU A 209 -6.66 2.02 29.86
C LEU A 209 -7.03 2.81 28.61
N TYR A 210 -7.21 4.12 28.74
CA TYR A 210 -7.53 4.98 27.61
C TYR A 210 -6.44 4.96 26.53
N SER A 211 -5.18 4.98 26.92
CA SER A 211 -4.06 4.90 25.97
C SER A 211 -4.02 3.55 25.23
N GLN A 212 -4.35 2.44 25.92
CA GLN A 212 -4.47 1.14 25.29
C GLN A 212 -5.63 1.06 24.30
N VAL A 213 -6.80 1.61 24.68
CA VAL A 213 -7.96 1.69 23.78
C VAL A 213 -7.61 2.49 22.52
N GLN A 214 -6.94 3.63 22.66
CA GLN A 214 -6.52 4.43 21.52
C GLN A 214 -5.54 3.67 20.63
N ARG A 215 -4.57 2.97 21.22
CA ARG A 215 -3.60 2.16 20.49
C ARG A 215 -4.26 1.03 19.71
N GLN A 216 -5.20 0.31 20.31
CA GLN A 216 -5.97 -0.75 19.66
C GLN A 216 -6.89 -0.21 18.55
N ALA A 217 -7.61 0.90 18.83
CA ALA A 217 -8.45 1.56 17.83
C ALA A 217 -7.64 2.03 16.61
N ALA A 218 -6.46 2.60 16.86
CA ALA A 218 -5.56 3.02 15.79
C ALA A 218 -5.09 1.82 14.96
N MET A 219 -4.69 0.71 15.62
CA MET A 219 -4.28 -0.49 14.91
C MET A 219 -5.38 -1.03 14.01
N LEU A 220 -6.60 -1.19 14.52
CA LEU A 220 -7.76 -1.65 13.75
C LEU A 220 -8.04 -0.73 12.55
N ALA A 221 -7.94 0.59 12.75
CA ALA A 221 -8.13 1.56 11.66
C ALA A 221 -7.06 1.40 10.55
N PHE A 222 -5.79 1.13 10.89
CA PHE A 222 -4.76 0.83 9.89
C PHE A 222 -5.06 -0.47 9.13
N LEU A 223 -5.51 -1.51 9.82
CA LEU A 223 -5.89 -2.78 9.19
C LEU A 223 -7.04 -2.61 8.19
N ASP A 224 -8.06 -1.81 8.54
CA ASP A 224 -9.19 -1.48 7.65
C ASP A 224 -8.71 -0.77 6.37
N VAL A 225 -7.73 0.12 6.48
CA VAL A 225 -7.16 0.81 5.31
C VAL A 225 -6.39 -0.18 4.43
N PHE A 226 -5.56 -1.06 5.00
CA PHE A 226 -4.87 -2.10 4.22
C PHE A 226 -5.85 -3.06 3.55
N HIS A 227 -6.93 -3.44 4.24
CA HIS A 227 -8.00 -4.25 3.66
C HIS A 227 -8.65 -3.54 2.46
N SER A 228 -8.95 -2.26 2.58
CA SER A 228 -9.57 -1.48 1.52
C SER A 228 -8.65 -1.34 0.29
N LEU A 229 -7.35 -1.11 0.51
CA LEU A 229 -6.36 -1.10 -0.56
C LEU A 229 -6.25 -2.47 -1.25
N MET A 230 -6.30 -3.56 -0.50
CA MET A 230 -6.34 -4.93 -1.04
C MET A 230 -7.54 -5.13 -1.95
N VAL A 231 -8.74 -4.72 -1.51
CA VAL A 231 -9.97 -4.84 -2.31
C VAL A 231 -9.84 -4.06 -3.62
N VAL A 232 -9.32 -2.84 -3.58
CA VAL A 232 -9.07 -2.03 -4.79
C VAL A 232 -8.15 -2.77 -5.77
N VAL A 233 -7.06 -3.36 -5.28
CA VAL A 233 -6.12 -4.15 -6.10
C VAL A 233 -6.81 -5.34 -6.74
N LEU A 234 -7.60 -6.09 -5.96
CA LEU A 234 -8.34 -7.26 -6.45
C LEU A 234 -9.40 -6.88 -7.50
N CYS A 235 -10.08 -5.74 -7.33
CA CYS A 235 -11.03 -5.23 -8.31
C CYS A 235 -10.37 -4.83 -9.64
N VAL A 236 -9.11 -4.37 -9.59
CA VAL A 236 -8.36 -3.98 -10.79
C VAL A 236 -7.62 -5.14 -11.44
N ALA A 237 -7.31 -6.20 -10.71
CA ALA A 237 -6.59 -7.36 -11.24
C ALA A 237 -7.24 -7.95 -12.53
N PRO A 238 -8.57 -8.17 -12.62
CA PRO A 238 -9.19 -8.68 -13.84
C PRO A 238 -9.13 -7.70 -15.03
N VAL A 239 -8.96 -6.40 -14.78
CA VAL A 239 -8.85 -5.38 -15.83
C VAL A 239 -7.63 -5.62 -16.74
N VAL A 240 -6.58 -6.24 -16.21
CA VAL A 240 -5.36 -6.58 -16.96
C VAL A 240 -5.66 -7.51 -18.15
N PHE A 241 -6.65 -8.41 -18.04
CA PHE A 241 -7.02 -9.30 -19.14
C PHE A 241 -7.66 -8.57 -20.34
N PHE A 242 -8.23 -7.38 -20.10
CA PHE A 242 -8.79 -6.55 -21.16
C PHE A 242 -7.75 -5.68 -21.88
N MET A 243 -6.51 -5.63 -21.40
CA MET A 243 -5.40 -4.95 -22.09
C MET A 243 -4.98 -5.78 -23.31
N ARG A 244 -4.58 -5.15 -24.40
CA ARG A 244 -4.04 -5.85 -25.55
C ARG A 244 -2.60 -6.29 -25.26
N SER A 245 -2.29 -7.55 -25.59
CA SER A 245 -0.95 -8.08 -25.58
C SER A 245 -0.12 -7.35 -26.64
N GLY A 246 0.85 -6.55 -26.19
CA GLY A 246 1.93 -6.08 -27.05
C GLY A 246 3.16 -6.91 -26.70
N LYS A 247 3.55 -7.88 -27.52
CA LYS A 247 4.94 -8.33 -27.51
C LYS A 247 5.80 -7.10 -27.77
N SER A 248 6.62 -6.72 -26.82
CA SER A 248 7.69 -5.76 -27.05
C SER A 248 8.56 -6.36 -28.15
N GLY A 249 8.30 -5.94 -29.38
CA GLY A 249 9.15 -6.31 -30.50
C GLY A 249 10.56 -5.84 -30.19
N GLY A 250 11.45 -6.78 -29.94
CA GLY A 250 12.87 -6.50 -29.92
C GLY A 250 13.20 -5.77 -31.21
N GLY A 251 13.56 -4.49 -31.10
CA GLY A 251 14.17 -3.73 -32.17
C GLY A 251 15.53 -4.35 -32.47
N GLY A 252 15.53 -5.44 -33.23
CA GLY A 252 16.69 -5.92 -33.93
C GLY A 252 17.03 -4.90 -35.00
N GLY A 253 18.01 -4.06 -34.72
CA GLY A 253 18.66 -3.23 -35.74
C GLY A 253 19.20 -4.11 -36.87
N GLY A 254 18.47 -4.20 -37.95
CA GLY A 254 19.02 -4.59 -39.24
C GLY A 254 19.90 -3.47 -39.72
N MET A 255 21.18 -3.53 -39.43
CA MET A 255 22.18 -2.94 -40.29
C MET A 255 22.20 -3.80 -41.59
N ALA A 256 21.65 -3.26 -42.64
CA ALA A 256 21.90 -3.71 -43.99
C ALA A 256 22.39 -2.47 -44.77
N HIS A 257 23.60 -2.59 -45.22
CA HIS A 257 24.41 -1.89 -46.24
C HIS A 257 23.72 -0.79 -47.03
#